data_bb53ca66f34d20e90c66f0daada61fe8
#
_entry.id   bb53ca66f34d20e90c66f0daada61fe8
#
_cell.length_a   1.000
_cell.length_b   1.000
_cell.length_c   1.000
_cell.angle_alpha   90.00
_cell.angle_beta   90.00
_cell.angle_gamma   90.00
#
_symmetry.space_group_name_H-M   'P 1'
#
loop_
_entity.id
_entity.type
_entity.pdbx_description
1 polymer ?
#
loop_
_entity_poly.entity_id
_entity_poly.type
_entity_poly.pdbx_seq_one_letter_code
_entity_poly.pdbx_strand_id
1 'polypeptide(L)'
;VIDKTSVEFSNGIIKTSGEELDVDIYMTSYQEQMLRLALQRHFETEKDNFCNRNYKIKTLALFFIDDITSYRSSDDGKKPYLLTMFEELLKEQIEKTISSLNEHDKEYRDYLEASLSDLSACHAGYFSQDNSDSDEDIAKEVDTILHGKTQLLSFKNEDGTLNTLRFLFSKWTLKEGWDNPNVFTIAKLRSSGSENSKLQEVGRGLRLPVDENGNRISNEEFTLNYIVDFTEADFAQKLVDQINGELPQAAIISEEKLNAVAKKIGKSSDDLFDELYNKRYIDRHLNIKPETRDLFFAEYPDFTAGLSAGKVKDRNKDKPKPVKIRKAVYNEIKELWETINHRYLLFYDNDLNNNLDDVVLKLFEKPGVFTDLVMRSDRDVVKSTGAEMNVIRETGVQYVIRKTIPYNVFLKRISSATNLPIKVLHTALTKYAQKHGTEFTAHINENTVAGFCAEFSAWKNDNLQGRFRYERSKAPLGATALTYADGTVRSEISQGRIGTKIVPGTPSGKYLYDSYAYDSPLEKDNIIADIDEVIVYGKIPRASIAIPTITGGMYSPDFMYVVKHKNGHKELNIIVETKDVENKTDLRGTEKAKIECAKVFFNMLTADGYT
;
A
#
# COMPACT_ATOMS: atom_id res chain seq x y z
N VAL A 1 -42.50 15.45 4.66
CA VAL A 1 -43.39 16.61 4.86
C VAL A 1 -44.80 16.06 5.01
N ILE A 2 -45.44 16.30 6.16
CA ILE A 2 -46.81 15.84 6.44
C ILE A 2 -47.82 16.84 5.83
N ASP A 3 -47.57 18.13 6.01
CA ASP A 3 -48.36 19.21 5.45
C ASP A 3 -47.49 20.48 5.19
N LYS A 4 -48.14 21.64 4.90
CA LYS A 4 -47.43 22.89 4.59
C LYS A 4 -46.63 23.45 5.77
N THR A 5 -46.86 22.98 6.98
CA THR A 5 -46.32 23.53 8.23
C THR A 5 -45.61 22.47 9.07
N SER A 6 -45.69 21.19 8.75
CA SER A 6 -45.15 20.09 9.55
C SER A 6 -44.33 19.10 8.75
N VAL A 7 -43.21 18.65 9.35
CA VAL A 7 -42.28 17.67 8.82
C VAL A 7 -42.12 16.55 9.84
N GLU A 8 -42.28 15.31 9.40
CA GLU A 8 -41.91 14.11 10.18
C GLU A 8 -40.51 13.68 9.77
N PHE A 9 -39.66 13.48 10.74
CA PHE A 9 -38.32 12.93 10.57
C PHE A 9 -38.35 11.40 10.59
N SER A 10 -37.33 10.75 10.05
CA SER A 10 -37.21 9.29 9.98
C SER A 10 -37.23 8.58 11.34
N ASN A 11 -36.99 9.31 12.41
CA ASN A 11 -37.08 8.85 13.80
C ASN A 11 -38.49 9.01 14.43
N GLY A 12 -39.51 9.39 13.65
CA GLY A 12 -40.88 9.58 14.10
C GLY A 12 -41.17 10.91 14.82
N ILE A 13 -40.19 11.81 14.89
CA ILE A 13 -40.41 13.13 15.50
C ILE A 13 -41.07 14.05 14.47
N ILE A 14 -42.19 14.65 14.88
CA ILE A 14 -42.92 15.66 14.08
C ILE A 14 -42.57 17.04 14.60
N LYS A 15 -42.16 17.94 13.69
CA LYS A 15 -41.89 19.35 13.99
C LYS A 15 -42.73 20.24 13.10
N THR A 16 -43.21 21.34 13.70
CA THR A 16 -43.99 22.37 13.01
C THR A 16 -43.15 23.62 12.72
N SER A 17 -43.57 24.38 11.72
CA SER A 17 -42.87 25.64 11.34
C SER A 17 -42.76 26.60 12.51
N GLY A 18 -41.51 26.98 12.87
CA GLY A 18 -41.19 27.83 14.00
C GLY A 18 -40.73 27.11 15.26
N GLU A 19 -40.79 25.77 15.30
CA GLU A 19 -40.19 24.98 16.38
C GLU A 19 -38.68 24.78 16.14
N GLU A 20 -37.90 24.92 17.22
CA GLU A 20 -36.46 24.69 17.18
C GLU A 20 -36.19 23.19 17.02
N LEU A 21 -35.23 22.87 16.15
CA LEU A 21 -34.70 21.54 15.99
C LEU A 21 -33.56 21.34 16.97
N ASP A 22 -33.65 20.27 17.76
CA ASP A 22 -32.52 19.85 18.55
C ASP A 22 -31.40 19.36 17.61
N VAL A 23 -30.19 19.85 17.83
CA VAL A 23 -29.01 19.51 17.01
C VAL A 23 -28.76 17.99 17.04
N ASP A 24 -29.08 17.32 18.14
CA ASP A 24 -28.89 15.87 18.31
C ASP A 24 -29.77 15.04 17.36
N ILE A 25 -30.97 15.52 17.01
CA ILE A 25 -31.86 14.84 16.03
C ILE A 25 -31.21 14.83 14.63
N TYR A 26 -30.55 15.93 14.27
CA TYR A 26 -29.87 16.07 13.01
C TYR A 26 -28.58 15.23 12.98
N MET A 27 -27.86 15.18 14.10
CA MET A 27 -26.62 14.42 14.25
C MET A 27 -26.84 12.92 14.10
N THR A 28 -27.91 12.34 14.65
CA THR A 28 -28.17 10.89 14.58
C THR A 28 -28.38 10.42 13.14
N SER A 29 -29.20 11.12 12.35
CA SER A 29 -29.43 10.75 10.94
C SER A 29 -28.17 10.94 10.09
N TYR A 30 -27.31 11.88 10.46
CA TYR A 30 -26.07 12.16 9.76
C TYR A 30 -25.00 11.09 10.07
N GLN A 31 -24.82 10.72 11.32
CA GLN A 31 -23.94 9.63 11.72
C GLN A 31 -24.34 8.30 11.06
N GLU A 32 -25.63 8.04 10.90
CA GLU A 32 -26.13 6.87 10.15
C GLU A 32 -25.66 6.88 8.71
N GLN A 33 -25.78 8.01 8.01
CA GLN A 33 -25.31 8.12 6.62
C GLN A 33 -23.80 7.92 6.49
N MET A 34 -23.03 8.47 7.43
CA MET A 34 -21.59 8.27 7.47
C MET A 34 -21.22 6.81 7.73
N LEU A 35 -21.90 6.13 8.66
CA LEU A 35 -21.72 4.70 8.92
C LEU A 35 -22.06 3.87 7.70
N ARG A 36 -23.21 4.12 7.04
CA ARG A 36 -23.61 3.43 5.81
C ARG A 36 -22.54 3.57 4.72
N LEU A 37 -22.05 4.79 4.52
CA LEU A 37 -20.99 5.05 3.54
C LEU A 37 -19.69 4.35 3.93
N ALA A 38 -19.29 4.41 5.20
CA ALA A 38 -18.07 3.77 5.69
C ALA A 38 -18.13 2.25 5.52
N LEU A 39 -19.22 1.62 5.90
CA LEU A 39 -19.44 0.19 5.72
C LEU A 39 -19.45 -0.19 4.25
N GLN A 40 -20.17 0.53 3.40
CA GLN A 40 -20.16 0.28 1.97
C GLN A 40 -18.74 0.30 1.40
N ARG A 41 -17.96 1.34 1.70
CA ARG A 41 -16.57 1.50 1.20
C ARG A 41 -15.64 0.44 1.77
N HIS A 42 -15.84 0.08 3.04
CA HIS A 42 -15.08 -1.00 3.67
C HIS A 42 -15.31 -2.33 2.95
N PHE A 43 -16.56 -2.75 2.74
CA PHE A 43 -16.86 -4.03 2.11
C PHE A 43 -16.47 -4.08 0.62
N GLU A 44 -16.54 -2.97 -0.11
CA GLU A 44 -15.99 -2.86 -1.45
C GLU A 44 -14.47 -3.15 -1.45
N THR A 45 -13.74 -2.58 -0.49
CA THR A 45 -12.28 -2.76 -0.35
C THR A 45 -11.94 -4.15 0.20
N GLU A 46 -12.70 -4.64 1.19
CA GLU A 46 -12.52 -5.97 1.78
C GLU A 46 -12.71 -7.07 0.74
N LYS A 47 -13.75 -6.98 -0.09
CA LYS A 47 -13.98 -7.92 -1.19
C LYS A 47 -12.80 -7.94 -2.16
N ASP A 48 -12.27 -6.77 -2.54
CA ASP A 48 -11.10 -6.71 -3.43
C ASP A 48 -9.86 -7.33 -2.77
N ASN A 49 -9.63 -7.04 -1.49
CA ASN A 49 -8.50 -7.55 -0.72
C ASN A 49 -8.60 -9.04 -0.41
N PHE A 50 -9.80 -9.59 -0.33
CA PHE A 50 -10.03 -11.00 -0.01
C PHE A 50 -10.15 -11.90 -1.25
N CYS A 51 -10.91 -11.46 -2.27
CA CYS A 51 -11.31 -12.31 -3.40
C CYS A 51 -10.48 -12.09 -4.66
N ASN A 52 -9.89 -10.90 -4.86
CA ASN A 52 -9.34 -10.51 -6.15
C ASN A 52 -7.81 -10.61 -6.22
N ARG A 53 -7.17 -11.20 -5.22
CA ARG A 53 -5.72 -11.35 -5.11
C ARG A 53 -5.34 -12.82 -4.98
N ASN A 54 -4.09 -13.15 -5.25
CA ASN A 54 -3.53 -14.48 -5.00
C ASN A 54 -3.09 -14.68 -3.53
N TYR A 55 -3.34 -13.71 -2.67
CA TYR A 55 -3.17 -13.69 -1.22
C TYR A 55 -4.31 -12.87 -0.62
N LYS A 56 -4.58 -13.05 0.66
CA LYS A 56 -5.64 -12.33 1.36
C LYS A 56 -5.05 -11.25 2.25
N ILE A 57 -5.76 -10.14 2.34
CA ILE A 57 -5.40 -9.04 3.23
C ILE A 57 -6.57 -8.78 4.18
N LYS A 58 -6.32 -8.95 5.46
CA LYS A 58 -7.30 -8.58 6.50
C LYS A 58 -7.52 -7.08 6.47
N THR A 59 -8.74 -6.67 6.17
CA THR A 59 -9.09 -5.26 5.98
C THR A 59 -9.69 -4.71 7.27
N LEU A 60 -9.08 -3.67 7.85
CA LEU A 60 -9.52 -3.03 9.08
C LEU A 60 -10.15 -1.67 8.80
N ALA A 61 -11.12 -1.30 9.63
CA ALA A 61 -11.72 0.02 9.65
C ALA A 61 -11.58 0.66 11.05
N LEU A 62 -11.32 1.96 11.08
CA LEU A 62 -11.18 2.74 12.30
C LEU A 62 -12.25 3.84 12.34
N PHE A 63 -13.03 3.86 13.43
CA PHE A 63 -14.10 4.82 13.66
C PHE A 63 -13.75 5.72 14.84
N PHE A 64 -13.73 7.03 14.62
CA PHE A 64 -13.55 8.01 15.68
C PHE A 64 -14.90 8.57 16.11
N ILE A 65 -15.21 8.44 17.40
CA ILE A 65 -16.48 8.87 18.00
C ILE A 65 -16.26 9.97 19.03
N ASP A 66 -17.30 10.74 19.32
CA ASP A 66 -17.26 11.82 20.32
C ASP A 66 -17.57 11.35 21.72
N ASP A 67 -18.52 10.43 21.86
CA ASP A 67 -19.01 10.00 23.14
C ASP A 67 -18.88 8.49 23.35
N ILE A 68 -18.21 8.10 24.43
CA ILE A 68 -18.00 6.70 24.80
C ILE A 68 -19.32 6.02 25.15
N THR A 69 -20.25 6.72 25.78
CA THR A 69 -21.56 6.18 26.18
C THR A 69 -22.44 5.83 24.99
N SER A 70 -22.12 6.38 23.81
CA SER A 70 -22.79 5.99 22.56
C SER A 70 -22.38 4.58 22.07
N TYR A 71 -21.23 4.09 22.51
CA TYR A 71 -20.68 2.76 22.17
C TYR A 71 -20.65 1.78 23.36
N ARG A 72 -20.26 2.24 24.57
CA ARG A 72 -20.25 1.43 25.80
C ARG A 72 -21.60 1.52 26.52
N SER A 73 -22.10 0.40 27.05
CA SER A 73 -23.29 0.39 27.88
C SER A 73 -23.05 1.21 29.15
N SER A 74 -24.03 2.02 29.55
CA SER A 74 -24.05 2.70 30.84
C SER A 74 -24.68 1.78 31.92
N ASP A 75 -24.43 2.10 33.18
CA ASP A 75 -24.93 1.31 34.34
C ASP A 75 -26.47 1.14 34.40
N ASP A 76 -27.21 1.94 33.61
CA ASP A 76 -28.68 1.90 33.52
C ASP A 76 -29.20 0.82 32.54
N GLY A 77 -28.32 -0.01 31.95
CA GLY A 77 -28.70 -1.17 31.14
C GLY A 77 -29.28 -0.83 29.75
N LYS A 78 -29.24 0.44 29.34
CA LYS A 78 -29.65 0.84 27.98
C LYS A 78 -28.57 0.47 26.97
N LYS A 79 -28.96 -0.15 25.88
CA LYS A 79 -28.06 -0.40 24.77
C LYS A 79 -27.61 0.93 24.17
N PRO A 80 -26.29 1.11 23.91
CA PRO A 80 -25.77 2.33 23.31
C PRO A 80 -26.33 2.51 21.90
N TYR A 81 -26.80 3.70 21.59
CA TYR A 81 -27.49 3.96 20.32
C TYR A 81 -26.59 3.77 19.08
N LEU A 82 -25.34 4.23 19.16
CA LEU A 82 -24.38 4.12 18.06
C LEU A 82 -24.02 2.66 17.77
N LEU A 83 -23.80 1.88 18.83
CA LEU A 83 -23.50 0.45 18.72
C LEU A 83 -24.68 -0.31 18.11
N THR A 84 -25.91 -0.07 18.60
CA THR A 84 -27.10 -0.71 18.05
C THR A 84 -27.28 -0.38 16.58
N MET A 85 -27.18 0.90 16.21
CA MET A 85 -27.27 1.36 14.83
C MET A 85 -26.16 0.75 13.96
N PHE A 86 -24.93 0.68 14.48
CA PHE A 86 -23.81 0.10 13.75
C PHE A 86 -24.03 -1.39 13.47
N GLU A 87 -24.46 -2.18 14.45
CA GLU A 87 -24.71 -3.62 14.27
C GLU A 87 -25.87 -3.87 13.28
N GLU A 88 -26.93 -3.06 13.30
CA GLU A 88 -28.02 -3.13 12.32
C GLU A 88 -27.54 -2.85 10.91
N LEU A 89 -26.78 -1.77 10.72
CA LEU A 89 -26.20 -1.38 9.43
C LEU A 89 -25.16 -2.39 8.94
N LEU A 90 -24.36 -2.93 9.86
CA LEU A 90 -23.38 -3.97 9.56
C LEU A 90 -24.07 -5.23 9.04
N LYS A 91 -25.12 -5.68 9.70
CA LYS A 91 -25.94 -6.83 9.28
C LYS A 91 -26.49 -6.61 7.87
N GLU A 92 -27.17 -5.47 7.65
CA GLU A 92 -27.74 -5.10 6.34
C GLU A 92 -26.66 -5.14 5.23
N GLN A 93 -25.49 -4.56 5.51
CA GLN A 93 -24.41 -4.49 4.53
C GLN A 93 -23.77 -5.85 4.27
N ILE A 94 -23.61 -6.72 5.27
CA ILE A 94 -23.12 -8.08 5.09
C ILE A 94 -24.10 -8.90 4.23
N GLU A 95 -25.40 -8.88 4.54
CA GLU A 95 -26.44 -9.58 3.79
C GLU A 95 -26.46 -9.12 2.31
N LYS A 96 -26.36 -7.82 2.09
CA LYS A 96 -26.26 -7.24 0.74
C LYS A 96 -24.98 -7.71 0.03
N THR A 97 -23.87 -7.77 0.73
CA THR A 97 -22.60 -8.23 0.15
C THR A 97 -22.68 -9.71 -0.21
N ILE A 98 -23.19 -10.57 0.68
CA ILE A 98 -23.37 -12.01 0.43
C ILE A 98 -24.25 -12.23 -0.81
N SER A 99 -25.35 -11.48 -0.96
CA SER A 99 -26.26 -11.60 -2.11
C SER A 99 -25.60 -11.22 -3.45
N SER A 100 -24.51 -10.44 -3.41
CA SER A 100 -23.75 -10.03 -4.59
C SER A 100 -22.57 -10.96 -4.93
N LEU A 101 -22.31 -11.99 -4.11
CA LEU A 101 -21.21 -12.92 -4.30
C LEU A 101 -21.56 -14.00 -5.34
N ASN A 102 -20.56 -14.41 -6.10
CA ASN A 102 -20.67 -15.53 -7.04
C ASN A 102 -20.20 -16.85 -6.42
N GLU A 103 -20.23 -17.92 -7.20
CA GLU A 103 -19.86 -19.28 -6.76
C GLU A 103 -18.38 -19.39 -6.36
N HIS A 104 -17.52 -18.55 -6.92
CA HIS A 104 -16.08 -18.58 -6.66
C HIS A 104 -15.68 -17.87 -5.36
N ASP A 105 -16.58 -17.08 -4.77
CA ASP A 105 -16.33 -16.29 -3.57
C ASP A 105 -16.70 -17.07 -2.28
N LYS A 106 -16.64 -18.42 -2.30
CA LYS A 106 -17.11 -19.28 -1.21
C LYS A 106 -16.43 -18.97 0.12
N GLU A 107 -15.10 -18.89 0.15
CA GLU A 107 -14.37 -18.61 1.40
C GLU A 107 -14.72 -17.23 2.00
N TYR A 108 -14.97 -16.24 1.15
CA TYR A 108 -15.41 -14.93 1.63
C TYR A 108 -16.85 -14.98 2.13
N ARG A 109 -17.72 -15.76 1.47
CA ARG A 109 -19.07 -16.04 1.94
C ARG A 109 -19.04 -16.67 3.34
N ASP A 110 -18.25 -17.70 3.56
CA ASP A 110 -18.08 -18.37 4.86
C ASP A 110 -17.60 -17.39 5.94
N TYR A 111 -16.68 -16.48 5.59
CA TYR A 111 -16.20 -15.43 6.48
C TYR A 111 -17.29 -14.41 6.85
N LEU A 112 -18.13 -14.03 5.89
CA LEU A 112 -19.25 -13.11 6.12
C LEU A 112 -20.39 -13.77 6.90
N GLU A 113 -20.68 -15.05 6.65
CA GLU A 113 -21.66 -15.83 7.41
C GLU A 113 -21.21 -16.01 8.87
N ALA A 114 -19.93 -16.26 9.12
CA ALA A 114 -19.37 -16.24 10.47
C ALA A 114 -19.53 -14.87 11.14
N SER A 115 -19.38 -13.78 10.39
CA SER A 115 -19.63 -12.42 10.90
C SER A 115 -21.10 -12.18 11.25
N LEU A 116 -22.04 -12.73 10.47
CA LEU A 116 -23.48 -12.65 10.78
C LEU A 116 -23.87 -13.46 12.01
N SER A 117 -23.18 -14.57 12.26
CA SER A 117 -23.48 -15.42 13.43
C SER A 117 -23.17 -14.73 14.76
N ASP A 118 -22.18 -13.82 14.77
CA ASP A 118 -21.82 -13.00 15.93
C ASP A 118 -21.32 -11.63 15.45
N LEU A 119 -22.24 -10.66 15.41
CA LEU A 119 -21.91 -9.28 15.01
C LEU A 119 -21.02 -8.59 16.06
N SER A 120 -21.17 -8.96 17.34
CA SER A 120 -20.38 -8.37 18.42
C SER A 120 -18.88 -8.72 18.33
N ALA A 121 -18.55 -9.88 17.79
CA ALA A 121 -17.16 -10.27 17.52
C ALA A 121 -16.50 -9.49 16.36
N CYS A 122 -17.29 -8.75 15.57
CA CYS A 122 -16.76 -8.02 14.42
C CYS A 122 -16.12 -6.67 14.78
N HIS A 123 -16.39 -6.14 15.97
CA HIS A 123 -15.95 -4.81 16.38
C HIS A 123 -15.39 -4.80 17.81
N ALA A 124 -14.55 -3.81 18.08
CA ALA A 124 -13.96 -3.59 19.40
C ALA A 124 -13.71 -2.09 19.63
N GLY A 125 -13.69 -1.64 20.89
CA GLY A 125 -13.48 -0.25 21.26
C GLY A 125 -12.23 -0.03 22.11
N TYR A 126 -11.49 1.03 21.86
CA TYR A 126 -10.39 1.51 22.69
C TYR A 126 -10.67 2.94 23.16
N PHE A 127 -10.84 3.11 24.47
CA PHE A 127 -11.14 4.38 25.09
C PHE A 127 -10.21 4.62 26.29
N SER A 128 -9.83 5.87 26.54
CA SER A 128 -8.92 6.24 27.63
C SER A 128 -9.48 5.97 29.03
N GLN A 129 -10.78 5.80 29.15
CA GLN A 129 -11.47 5.49 30.41
C GLN A 129 -11.50 3.99 30.71
N ASP A 130 -11.17 3.13 29.75
CA ASP A 130 -11.13 1.67 29.88
C ASP A 130 -9.92 1.18 30.72
N ASN A 131 -9.11 2.09 31.27
CA ASN A 131 -7.96 1.76 32.12
C ASN A 131 -8.33 1.47 33.58
N SER A 132 -9.61 1.42 33.93
CA SER A 132 -10.04 0.99 35.27
C SER A 132 -10.12 -0.54 35.32
N ASP A 133 -9.43 -1.14 36.28
CA ASP A 133 -9.26 -2.59 36.50
C ASP A 133 -10.58 -3.37 36.78
N SER A 134 -11.73 -2.80 36.50
CA SER A 134 -13.02 -3.32 36.92
C SER A 134 -13.76 -4.22 35.93
N ASP A 135 -13.32 -4.29 34.68
CA ASP A 135 -13.94 -5.11 33.63
C ASP A 135 -12.88 -5.87 32.82
N GLU A 136 -12.78 -7.20 33.07
CA GLU A 136 -11.80 -8.06 32.42
C GLU A 136 -11.98 -8.15 30.90
N ASP A 137 -13.22 -8.04 30.40
CA ASP A 137 -13.50 -8.14 28.97
C ASP A 137 -13.09 -6.87 28.24
N ILE A 138 -13.31 -5.70 28.84
CA ILE A 138 -12.79 -4.42 28.34
C ILE A 138 -11.27 -4.42 28.33
N ALA A 139 -10.63 -4.92 29.39
CA ALA A 139 -9.17 -5.00 29.47
C ALA A 139 -8.58 -5.91 28.37
N LYS A 140 -9.21 -7.05 28.08
CA LYS A 140 -8.82 -7.94 26.97
C LYS A 140 -8.99 -7.29 25.60
N GLU A 141 -10.11 -6.59 25.40
CA GLU A 141 -10.40 -5.86 24.15
C GLU A 141 -9.34 -4.78 23.90
N VAL A 142 -9.01 -3.99 24.91
CA VAL A 142 -7.95 -2.96 24.87
C VAL A 142 -6.59 -3.57 24.58
N ASP A 143 -6.24 -4.69 25.24
CA ASP A 143 -4.97 -5.38 25.02
C ASP A 143 -4.86 -5.92 23.59
N THR A 144 -5.96 -6.50 23.07
CA THR A 144 -6.04 -6.99 21.68
C THR A 144 -5.78 -5.86 20.68
N ILE A 145 -6.37 -4.67 20.89
CA ILE A 145 -6.19 -3.53 19.99
C ILE A 145 -4.77 -2.98 20.09
N LEU A 146 -4.21 -2.83 21.28
CA LEU A 146 -2.91 -2.20 21.50
C LEU A 146 -1.73 -3.11 21.21
N HIS A 147 -1.80 -4.36 21.62
CA HIS A 147 -0.67 -5.31 21.61
C HIS A 147 -0.89 -6.49 20.67
N GLY A 148 -2.14 -6.88 20.41
CA GLY A 148 -2.51 -8.01 19.57
C GLY A 148 -2.40 -7.75 18.07
N LYS A 149 -1.40 -7.02 17.60
CA LYS A 149 -1.24 -6.64 16.18
C LYS A 149 -1.30 -7.83 15.24
N THR A 150 -0.64 -8.93 15.58
CA THR A 150 -0.64 -10.15 14.78
C THR A 150 -2.02 -10.79 14.75
N GLN A 151 -2.72 -10.79 15.87
CA GLN A 151 -4.07 -11.32 15.98
C GLN A 151 -5.06 -10.49 15.16
N LEU A 152 -4.98 -9.15 15.21
CA LEU A 152 -5.82 -8.27 14.38
C LEU A 152 -5.62 -8.48 12.88
N LEU A 153 -4.44 -8.93 12.45
CA LEU A 153 -4.11 -9.19 11.05
C LEU A 153 -4.41 -10.62 10.61
N SER A 154 -4.73 -11.52 11.55
CA SER A 154 -5.05 -12.91 11.26
C SER A 154 -6.53 -13.10 10.92
N PHE A 155 -6.81 -13.99 9.93
CA PHE A 155 -8.17 -14.45 9.63
C PHE A 155 -8.66 -15.58 10.55
N LYS A 156 -7.76 -16.13 11.37
CA LYS A 156 -8.07 -17.23 12.30
C LYS A 156 -7.59 -16.90 13.69
N ASN A 157 -8.39 -17.29 14.67
CA ASN A 157 -8.02 -17.33 16.06
C ASN A 157 -7.08 -18.51 16.34
N GLU A 158 -6.49 -18.56 17.53
CA GLU A 158 -5.59 -19.63 17.95
C GLU A 158 -6.27 -21.01 17.97
N ASP A 159 -7.57 -21.06 18.23
CA ASP A 159 -8.40 -22.26 18.21
C ASP A 159 -8.82 -22.73 16.79
N GLY A 160 -8.42 -21.97 15.76
CA GLY A 160 -8.73 -22.24 14.36
C GLY A 160 -10.08 -21.71 13.86
N THR A 161 -10.90 -21.10 14.72
CA THR A 161 -12.14 -20.41 14.33
C THR A 161 -11.84 -19.14 13.51
N LEU A 162 -12.81 -18.65 12.75
CA LEU A 162 -12.65 -17.42 11.98
C LEU A 162 -12.60 -16.20 12.90
N ASN A 163 -11.57 -15.39 12.75
CA ASN A 163 -11.45 -14.10 13.43
C ASN A 163 -12.12 -13.02 12.60
N THR A 164 -13.32 -12.62 13.02
CA THR A 164 -14.16 -11.63 12.33
C THR A 164 -13.92 -10.19 12.77
N LEU A 165 -13.09 -9.94 13.81
CA LEU A 165 -12.76 -8.61 14.32
C LEU A 165 -12.07 -7.77 13.24
N ARG A 166 -12.68 -6.64 12.88
CA ARG A 166 -12.15 -5.72 11.87
C ARG A 166 -12.60 -4.26 11.99
N PHE A 167 -13.59 -3.96 12.85
CA PHE A 167 -14.08 -2.60 13.08
C PHE A 167 -13.63 -2.10 14.45
N LEU A 168 -12.80 -1.05 14.47
CA LEU A 168 -12.22 -0.52 15.69
C LEU A 168 -12.79 0.86 15.98
N PHE A 169 -13.29 1.06 17.19
CA PHE A 169 -13.84 2.34 17.66
C PHE A 169 -12.89 3.01 18.65
N SER A 170 -12.74 4.34 18.55
CA SER A 170 -11.94 5.12 19.50
C SER A 170 -12.48 6.55 19.63
N LYS A 171 -12.38 7.14 20.83
CA LYS A 171 -12.79 8.54 21.07
C LYS A 171 -11.71 9.53 20.66
N TRP A 172 -10.47 9.23 20.97
CA TRP A 172 -9.30 10.06 20.68
C TRP A 172 -8.36 9.30 19.75
N THR A 173 -7.37 10.00 19.22
CA THR A 173 -6.31 9.32 18.49
C THR A 173 -5.77 8.17 19.34
N LEU A 174 -5.79 6.97 18.78
CA LEU A 174 -5.13 5.81 19.38
C LEU A 174 -3.72 6.20 19.84
N LYS A 175 -3.28 5.62 20.98
CA LYS A 175 -2.02 5.95 21.65
C LYS A 175 -0.88 6.18 20.66
N GLU A 176 -0.05 7.19 20.91
CA GLU A 176 1.17 7.40 20.11
C GLU A 176 1.95 6.09 19.98
N GLY A 177 2.28 5.71 18.74
CA GLY A 177 2.95 4.45 18.45
C GLY A 177 2.03 3.29 18.02
N TRP A 178 0.70 3.40 18.12
CA TRP A 178 -0.18 2.39 17.54
C TRP A 178 -0.09 2.45 16.01
N ASP A 179 0.29 1.32 15.41
CA ASP A 179 0.55 1.21 13.98
C ASP A 179 0.07 -0.14 13.44
N ASN A 180 -1.12 -0.18 12.88
CA ASN A 180 -1.58 -1.33 12.14
C ASN A 180 -1.52 -1.05 10.64
N PRO A 181 -0.84 -1.88 9.83
CA PRO A 181 -0.65 -1.60 8.40
C PRO A 181 -1.91 -1.80 7.57
N ASN A 182 -2.91 -2.54 8.08
CA ASN A 182 -4.08 -2.96 7.29
C ASN A 182 -5.33 -2.10 7.54
N VAL A 183 -5.16 -0.85 7.95
CA VAL A 183 -6.28 0.10 8.06
C VAL A 183 -6.57 0.68 6.67
N PHE A 184 -7.73 0.34 6.10
CA PHE A 184 -8.17 0.78 4.77
C PHE A 184 -9.37 1.71 4.79
N THR A 185 -10.02 1.85 5.94
CA THR A 185 -11.15 2.77 6.11
C THR A 185 -10.98 3.52 7.42
N ILE A 186 -11.06 4.84 7.38
CA ILE A 186 -11.13 5.70 8.55
C ILE A 186 -12.39 6.55 8.42
N ALA A 187 -13.29 6.44 9.39
CA ALA A 187 -14.51 7.24 9.44
C ALA A 187 -14.51 8.11 10.70
N LYS A 188 -14.67 9.39 10.51
CA LYS A 188 -14.69 10.37 11.58
C LYS A 188 -16.12 10.79 11.86
N LEU A 189 -16.76 10.10 12.82
CA LEU A 189 -18.16 10.32 13.24
C LEU A 189 -18.31 11.50 14.21
N ARG A 190 -17.25 12.30 14.35
CA ARG A 190 -17.19 13.49 15.22
C ARG A 190 -16.73 14.70 14.44
N SER A 191 -17.23 15.85 14.80
CA SER A 191 -16.68 17.13 14.37
C SER A 191 -15.53 17.54 15.29
N SER A 192 -14.49 18.11 14.77
CA SER A 192 -13.36 18.76 15.45
C SER A 192 -12.05 17.97 15.58
N GLY A 193 -11.03 18.71 15.87
CA GLY A 193 -9.63 18.36 16.00
C GLY A 193 -8.77 19.35 15.22
N SER A 194 -7.55 19.62 15.69
CA SER A 194 -6.59 20.44 14.95
C SER A 194 -6.22 19.81 13.61
N GLU A 195 -5.82 20.58 12.63
CA GLU A 195 -5.36 20.07 11.32
C GLU A 195 -4.24 19.03 11.48
N ASN A 196 -3.32 19.24 12.44
CA ASN A 196 -2.25 18.28 12.75
C ASN A 196 -2.78 16.94 13.26
N SER A 197 -3.82 16.94 14.10
CA SER A 197 -4.45 15.70 14.58
C SER A 197 -5.07 14.92 13.42
N LYS A 198 -5.73 15.63 12.49
CA LYS A 198 -6.35 15.03 11.30
C LYS A 198 -5.32 14.41 10.35
N LEU A 199 -4.19 15.08 10.14
CA LEU A 199 -3.08 14.56 9.33
C LEU A 199 -2.48 13.29 9.96
N GLN A 200 -2.35 13.25 11.28
CA GLN A 200 -1.89 12.05 12.00
C GLN A 200 -2.89 10.89 11.88
N GLU A 201 -4.19 11.17 11.91
CA GLU A 201 -5.25 10.16 11.71
C GLU A 201 -5.17 9.54 10.31
N VAL A 202 -5.05 10.37 9.26
CA VAL A 202 -4.87 9.90 7.88
C VAL A 202 -3.58 9.09 7.72
N GLY A 203 -2.48 9.56 8.30
CA GLY A 203 -1.18 8.90 8.26
C GLY A 203 -1.18 7.46 8.80
N ARG A 204 -2.15 7.11 9.66
CA ARG A 204 -2.29 5.73 10.17
C ARG A 204 -2.74 4.74 9.10
N GLY A 205 -3.55 5.18 8.13
CA GLY A 205 -4.01 4.35 7.02
C GLY A 205 -3.10 4.37 5.79
N LEU A 206 -2.04 5.19 5.78
CA LEU A 206 -1.12 5.30 4.65
C LEU A 206 0.12 4.40 4.83
N ARG A 207 -0.07 3.15 5.23
CA ARG A 207 1.01 2.19 5.44
C ARG A 207 0.93 1.06 4.41
N LEU A 208 2.10 0.47 4.09
CA LEU A 208 2.13 -0.71 3.25
C LEU A 208 1.47 -1.87 3.99
N PRO A 209 0.40 -2.47 3.42
CA PRO A 209 -0.31 -3.56 4.06
C PRO A 209 0.51 -4.84 4.10
N VAL A 210 0.05 -5.79 4.91
CA VAL A 210 0.59 -7.14 4.98
C VAL A 210 -0.49 -8.16 4.61
N ASP A 211 -0.07 -9.27 3.98
CA ASP A 211 -0.91 -10.41 3.66
C ASP A 211 -1.21 -11.29 4.89
N GLU A 212 -1.98 -12.36 4.69
CA GLU A 212 -2.30 -13.36 5.72
C GLU A 212 -1.07 -14.09 6.28
N ASN A 213 0.08 -14.01 5.61
CA ASN A 213 1.34 -14.62 6.04
C ASN A 213 2.30 -13.61 6.72
N GLY A 214 1.88 -12.34 6.84
CA GLY A 214 2.67 -11.27 7.42
C GLY A 214 3.68 -10.62 6.47
N ASN A 215 3.65 -10.92 5.17
CA ASN A 215 4.53 -10.32 4.18
C ASN A 215 4.03 -8.94 3.77
N ARG A 216 4.92 -7.94 3.74
CA ARG A 216 4.60 -6.61 3.26
C ARG A 216 4.44 -6.58 1.75
N ILE A 217 3.40 -5.91 1.29
CA ILE A 217 3.06 -5.77 -0.11
C ILE A 217 3.45 -4.36 -0.55
N SER A 218 4.50 -4.26 -1.37
CA SER A 218 5.06 -2.97 -1.82
C SER A 218 4.90 -2.72 -3.32
N ASN A 219 4.46 -3.72 -4.08
CA ASN A 219 4.38 -3.71 -5.54
C ASN A 219 2.96 -3.43 -6.07
N GLU A 220 2.03 -3.11 -5.18
CA GLU A 220 0.65 -2.75 -5.53
C GLU A 220 0.27 -1.40 -4.93
N GLU A 221 -0.74 -0.77 -5.53
CA GLU A 221 -1.38 0.42 -4.97
C GLU A 221 -2.61 0.04 -4.15
N PHE A 222 -2.70 0.64 -2.98
CA PHE A 222 -3.83 0.48 -2.08
C PHE A 222 -4.48 1.83 -1.81
N THR A 223 -5.77 1.81 -1.58
CA THR A 223 -6.56 3.02 -1.34
C THR A 223 -7.05 3.04 0.09
N LEU A 224 -6.79 4.14 0.80
CA LEU A 224 -7.43 4.46 2.07
C LEU A 224 -8.73 5.22 1.81
N ASN A 225 -9.84 4.74 2.35
CA ASN A 225 -11.10 5.46 2.38
C ASN A 225 -11.12 6.35 3.63
N TYR A 226 -11.07 7.67 3.44
CA TYR A 226 -11.19 8.63 4.53
C TYR A 226 -12.53 9.34 4.45
N ILE A 227 -13.40 9.10 5.44
CA ILE A 227 -14.77 9.60 5.47
C ILE A 227 -14.87 10.64 6.57
N VAL A 228 -15.24 11.84 6.18
CA VAL A 228 -15.35 12.99 7.07
C VAL A 228 -16.72 13.64 6.93
N ASP A 229 -17.09 14.42 7.94
CA ASP A 229 -18.28 15.23 7.96
C ASP A 229 -18.23 16.35 6.90
N PHE A 230 -19.40 16.79 6.43
CA PHE A 230 -19.51 17.91 5.49
C PHE A 230 -18.97 19.23 6.07
N THR A 231 -19.00 19.40 7.39
CA THR A 231 -18.39 20.54 8.08
C THR A 231 -16.86 20.54 7.95
N GLU A 232 -16.28 19.42 7.59
CA GLU A 232 -14.85 19.27 7.33
C GLU A 232 -14.50 19.26 5.82
N ALA A 233 -15.45 19.63 4.95
CA ALA A 233 -15.22 19.66 3.49
C ALA A 233 -14.04 20.56 3.11
N ASP A 234 -13.88 21.71 3.80
CA ASP A 234 -12.73 22.61 3.60
C ASP A 234 -11.40 21.95 3.99
N PHE A 235 -11.39 21.16 5.06
CA PHE A 235 -10.21 20.37 5.44
C PHE A 235 -9.93 19.27 4.44
N ALA A 236 -10.95 18.55 4.00
CA ALA A 236 -10.81 17.53 2.98
C ALA A 236 -10.26 18.12 1.68
N GLN A 237 -10.75 19.30 1.26
CA GLN A 237 -10.23 20.00 0.10
C GLN A 237 -8.78 20.47 0.33
N LYS A 238 -8.45 21.04 1.49
CA LYS A 238 -7.07 21.40 1.84
C LYS A 238 -6.15 20.17 1.86
N LEU A 239 -6.62 19.02 2.38
CA LEU A 239 -5.86 17.78 2.37
C LEU A 239 -5.60 17.31 0.94
N VAL A 240 -6.62 17.37 0.07
CA VAL A 240 -6.49 17.09 -1.36
C VAL A 240 -5.48 18.04 -2.00
N ASP A 241 -5.59 19.33 -1.71
CA ASP A 241 -4.72 20.37 -2.24
C ASP A 241 -3.31 20.27 -1.67
N GLN A 242 -3.16 19.92 -0.39
CA GLN A 242 -1.86 19.66 0.22
C GLN A 242 -1.20 18.41 -0.33
N ILE A 243 -1.89 17.29 -0.36
CA ILE A 243 -1.30 16.03 -0.88
C ILE A 243 -1.10 16.12 -2.40
N ASN A 244 -1.98 16.79 -3.13
CA ASN A 244 -1.82 17.05 -4.57
C ASN A 244 -1.01 18.30 -4.85
N GLY A 245 -0.88 19.24 -3.93
CA GLY A 245 -0.27 20.56 -4.00
C GLY A 245 1.00 20.75 -3.17
N GLU A 246 1.35 19.78 -2.27
CA GLU A 246 2.71 19.60 -1.72
C GLU A 246 3.67 18.87 -2.67
N LEU A 247 3.23 18.59 -3.82
CA LEU A 247 4.06 18.85 -4.99
C LEU A 247 4.41 20.33 -4.91
N PRO A 248 5.67 20.71 -4.64
CA PRO A 248 5.98 22.08 -4.34
C PRO A 248 5.41 23.00 -5.42
N GLN A 249 4.51 23.92 -5.05
CA GLN A 249 4.34 25.16 -5.80
C GLN A 249 5.65 25.99 -5.73
N ALA A 250 6.51 25.71 -4.75
CA ALA A 250 7.91 26.02 -4.86
C ALA A 250 8.48 25.14 -5.97
N ALA A 251 8.38 25.64 -7.14
CA ALA A 251 9.03 25.27 -8.35
C ALA A 251 10.56 25.07 -8.21
N ILE A 252 11.12 25.02 -7.03
CA ILE A 252 12.58 24.98 -6.78
C ILE A 252 12.89 23.71 -5.98
N ILE A 253 13.74 22.88 -6.53
CA ILE A 253 14.34 21.75 -5.84
C ILE A 253 15.48 22.29 -4.97
N SER A 254 15.46 22.01 -3.66
CA SER A 254 16.60 22.38 -2.83
C SER A 254 17.83 21.51 -3.18
N GLU A 255 19.03 22.06 -3.08
CA GLU A 255 20.28 21.30 -3.30
C GLU A 255 20.38 20.09 -2.36
N GLU A 256 19.90 20.23 -1.12
CA GLU A 256 19.86 19.13 -0.15
C GLU A 256 18.97 17.98 -0.65
N LYS A 257 17.83 18.29 -1.24
CA LYS A 257 16.91 17.29 -1.81
C LYS A 257 17.50 16.65 -3.05
N LEU A 258 18.14 17.44 -3.93
CA LEU A 258 18.83 16.92 -5.10
C LEU A 258 19.93 15.93 -4.66
N ASN A 259 20.76 16.30 -3.70
CA ASN A 259 21.83 15.47 -3.16
C ASN A 259 21.29 14.16 -2.53
N ALA A 260 20.20 14.25 -1.77
CA ALA A 260 19.58 13.10 -1.13
C ALA A 260 19.02 12.12 -2.16
N VAL A 261 18.35 12.63 -3.20
CA VAL A 261 17.80 11.81 -4.28
C VAL A 261 18.92 11.22 -5.13
N ALA A 262 19.94 12.01 -5.51
CA ALA A 262 21.11 11.56 -6.27
C ALA A 262 21.80 10.38 -5.56
N LYS A 263 22.08 10.51 -4.26
CA LYS A 263 22.63 9.44 -3.43
C LYS A 263 21.75 8.19 -3.44
N LYS A 264 20.42 8.36 -3.35
CA LYS A 264 19.46 7.25 -3.33
C LYS A 264 19.42 6.48 -4.65
N ILE A 265 19.58 7.17 -5.77
CA ILE A 265 19.58 6.56 -7.11
C ILE A 265 20.99 6.18 -7.61
N GLY A 266 22.03 6.37 -6.77
CA GLY A 266 23.41 5.98 -7.08
C GLY A 266 24.11 6.88 -8.11
N LYS A 267 23.70 8.16 -8.22
CA LYS A 267 24.30 9.18 -9.10
C LYS A 267 24.97 10.27 -8.29
N SER A 268 25.91 11.01 -8.93
CA SER A 268 26.37 12.26 -8.35
C SER A 268 25.28 13.34 -8.47
N SER A 269 25.34 14.36 -7.63
CA SER A 269 24.37 15.48 -7.70
C SER A 269 24.49 16.23 -9.01
N ASP A 270 25.70 16.39 -9.54
CA ASP A 270 25.96 17.08 -10.79
C ASP A 270 25.40 16.27 -11.98
N ASP A 271 25.61 14.95 -12.01
CA ASP A 271 25.04 14.09 -13.05
C ASP A 271 23.51 14.10 -13.05
N LEU A 272 22.90 14.09 -11.84
CA LEU A 272 21.45 14.18 -11.72
C LEU A 272 20.94 15.55 -12.16
N PHE A 273 21.62 16.62 -11.78
CA PHE A 273 21.29 17.99 -12.23
C PHE A 273 21.32 18.09 -13.75
N ASP A 274 22.41 17.64 -14.38
CA ASP A 274 22.58 17.69 -15.83
C ASP A 274 21.49 16.86 -16.54
N GLU A 275 21.15 15.71 -16.02
CA GLU A 275 20.08 14.87 -16.56
C GLU A 275 18.72 15.58 -16.51
N LEU A 276 18.35 16.13 -15.34
CA LEU A 276 17.09 16.86 -15.17
C LEU A 276 17.02 18.12 -16.05
N TYR A 277 18.16 18.80 -16.20
CA TYR A 277 18.25 19.99 -17.03
C TYR A 277 18.13 19.65 -18.52
N ASN A 278 18.82 18.61 -19.00
CA ASN A 278 18.78 18.15 -20.38
C ASN A 278 17.41 17.64 -20.80
N LYS A 279 16.70 16.96 -19.87
CA LYS A 279 15.28 16.55 -20.04
C LYS A 279 14.30 17.72 -19.97
N ARG A 280 14.79 18.93 -19.73
CA ARG A 280 13.98 20.14 -19.59
C ARG A 280 12.98 20.09 -18.44
N TYR A 281 13.23 19.28 -17.43
CA TYR A 281 12.40 19.23 -16.24
C TYR A 281 12.64 20.40 -15.30
N ILE A 282 13.88 20.90 -15.27
CA ILE A 282 14.30 22.03 -14.45
C ILE A 282 15.01 23.10 -15.28
N ASP A 283 15.10 24.30 -14.72
CA ASP A 283 16.01 25.33 -15.21
C ASP A 283 17.36 25.31 -14.45
N ARG A 284 18.26 26.26 -14.77
CA ARG A 284 19.57 26.38 -14.12
C ARG A 284 19.52 26.75 -12.64
N HIS A 285 18.38 27.19 -12.16
CA HIS A 285 18.13 27.58 -10.77
C HIS A 285 17.33 26.49 -10.02
N LEU A 286 17.28 25.25 -10.53
CA LEU A 286 16.52 24.13 -9.99
C LEU A 286 15.01 24.38 -9.95
N ASN A 287 14.47 25.34 -10.71
CA ASN A 287 13.03 25.52 -10.83
C ASN A 287 12.44 24.42 -11.73
N ILE A 288 11.42 23.74 -11.23
CA ILE A 288 10.68 22.75 -12.02
C ILE A 288 9.82 23.47 -13.05
N LYS A 289 9.94 23.09 -14.33
CA LYS A 289 9.14 23.68 -15.40
C LYS A 289 7.70 23.20 -15.33
N PRO A 290 6.71 24.12 -15.33
CA PRO A 290 5.29 23.75 -15.20
C PRO A 290 4.82 22.74 -16.25
N GLU A 291 5.28 22.89 -17.50
CA GLU A 291 4.89 22.07 -18.65
C GLU A 291 5.36 20.62 -18.57
N THR A 292 6.45 20.34 -17.84
CA THR A 292 7.04 19.00 -17.71
C THR A 292 6.91 18.44 -16.29
N ARG A 293 6.23 19.13 -15.41
CA ARG A 293 6.14 18.82 -13.99
C ARG A 293 5.60 17.41 -13.71
N ASP A 294 4.51 17.03 -14.35
CA ASP A 294 3.90 15.71 -14.15
C ASP A 294 4.81 14.58 -14.64
N LEU A 295 5.51 14.80 -15.74
CA LEU A 295 6.53 13.88 -16.27
C LEU A 295 7.71 13.76 -15.32
N PHE A 296 8.21 14.90 -14.80
CA PHE A 296 9.29 14.92 -13.83
C PHE A 296 8.98 14.08 -12.59
N PHE A 297 7.82 14.28 -11.97
CA PHE A 297 7.45 13.53 -10.76
C PHE A 297 7.07 12.07 -11.04
N ALA A 298 6.60 11.75 -12.24
CA ALA A 298 6.37 10.37 -12.64
C ALA A 298 7.70 9.61 -12.80
N GLU A 299 8.71 10.26 -13.36
CA GLU A 299 10.02 9.65 -13.60
C GLU A 299 10.91 9.64 -12.36
N TYR A 300 10.82 10.70 -11.53
CA TYR A 300 11.60 10.86 -10.29
C TYR A 300 10.71 10.96 -9.06
N PRO A 301 9.98 9.89 -8.69
CA PRO A 301 9.06 9.91 -7.55
C PRO A 301 9.76 10.16 -6.20
N ASP A 302 11.08 9.97 -6.13
CA ASP A 302 11.88 10.23 -4.94
C ASP A 302 11.92 11.71 -4.54
N PHE A 303 11.64 12.63 -5.48
CA PHE A 303 11.48 14.05 -5.16
C PHE A 303 10.19 14.36 -4.42
N THR A 304 9.17 13.52 -4.53
CA THR A 304 7.87 13.69 -3.86
C THR A 304 7.77 12.96 -2.53
N ALA A 305 8.84 12.34 -2.04
CA ALA A 305 8.80 11.42 -0.90
C ALA A 305 7.75 10.29 -1.05
N GLY A 306 7.46 9.88 -2.28
CA GLY A 306 6.47 8.83 -2.59
C GLY A 306 5.03 9.33 -2.75
N LEU A 307 4.79 10.65 -2.62
CA LEU A 307 3.50 11.26 -2.92
C LEU A 307 3.46 11.64 -4.40
N SER A 308 2.56 11.03 -5.17
CA SER A 308 2.32 11.36 -6.58
C SER A 308 1.11 12.27 -6.69
N ALA A 309 1.15 13.27 -7.60
CA ALA A 309 -0.02 14.09 -7.91
C ALA A 309 -1.21 13.22 -8.33
N GLY A 310 -2.40 13.56 -7.85
CA GLY A 310 -3.63 12.84 -8.20
C GLY A 310 -3.86 11.54 -7.43
N LYS A 311 -3.06 11.22 -6.39
CA LYS A 311 -3.32 10.06 -5.51
C LYS A 311 -4.51 10.28 -4.57
N VAL A 312 -4.84 11.51 -4.22
CA VAL A 312 -6.05 11.81 -3.44
C VAL A 312 -7.17 12.19 -4.38
N LYS A 313 -8.27 11.45 -4.32
CA LYS A 313 -9.43 11.62 -5.19
C LYS A 313 -10.69 11.83 -4.36
N ASP A 314 -11.53 12.77 -4.77
CA ASP A 314 -12.90 12.85 -4.27
C ASP A 314 -13.72 11.73 -4.92
N ARG A 315 -13.95 10.66 -4.17
CA ARG A 315 -14.66 9.46 -4.66
C ARG A 315 -16.13 9.72 -5.02
N ASN A 316 -16.70 10.84 -4.60
CA ASN A 316 -18.03 11.25 -5.02
C ASN A 316 -18.03 11.77 -6.46
N LYS A 317 -16.92 12.39 -6.89
CA LYS A 317 -16.71 12.89 -8.25
C LYS A 317 -16.09 11.82 -9.15
N ASP A 318 -15.08 11.09 -8.63
CA ASP A 318 -14.31 10.07 -9.36
C ASP A 318 -14.68 8.67 -8.85
N LYS A 319 -15.82 8.15 -9.25
CA LYS A 319 -16.19 6.75 -8.94
C LYS A 319 -15.36 5.81 -9.82
N PRO A 320 -14.52 4.93 -9.22
CA PRO A 320 -13.85 3.89 -9.98
C PRO A 320 -14.91 3.04 -10.68
N LYS A 321 -14.81 2.93 -12.00
CA LYS A 321 -15.70 2.06 -12.78
C LYS A 321 -15.00 0.71 -12.96
N PRO A 322 -15.71 -0.41 -12.79
CA PRO A 322 -15.15 -1.69 -13.19
C PRO A 322 -14.90 -1.68 -14.70
N VAL A 323 -13.78 -2.27 -15.11
CA VAL A 323 -13.40 -2.43 -16.51
C VAL A 323 -13.71 -3.86 -16.92
N LYS A 324 -14.52 -4.03 -17.97
CA LYS A 324 -14.93 -5.35 -18.43
C LYS A 324 -13.82 -6.03 -19.23
N ILE A 325 -13.63 -7.31 -18.99
CA ILE A 325 -12.73 -8.16 -19.76
C ILE A 325 -13.50 -8.70 -20.96
N ARG A 326 -12.95 -8.53 -22.15
CA ARG A 326 -13.52 -9.06 -23.39
C ARG A 326 -13.19 -10.54 -23.52
N LYS A 327 -14.12 -11.42 -23.14
CA LYS A 327 -13.91 -12.88 -23.10
C LYS A 327 -13.43 -13.46 -24.43
N ALA A 328 -13.97 -12.97 -25.55
CA ALA A 328 -13.54 -13.43 -26.87
C ALA A 328 -12.06 -13.11 -27.15
N VAL A 329 -11.60 -11.91 -26.75
CA VAL A 329 -10.19 -11.49 -26.88
C VAL A 329 -9.31 -12.28 -25.90
N TYR A 330 -9.78 -12.50 -24.67
CA TYR A 330 -9.07 -13.32 -23.67
C TYR A 330 -8.83 -14.75 -24.17
N ASN A 331 -9.78 -15.37 -24.85
CA ASN A 331 -9.63 -16.74 -25.36
C ASN A 331 -8.45 -16.88 -26.32
N GLU A 332 -8.06 -15.81 -27.03
CA GLU A 332 -6.87 -15.81 -27.90
C GLU A 332 -5.55 -15.92 -27.14
N ILE A 333 -5.53 -15.54 -25.86
CA ILE A 333 -4.34 -15.59 -25.00
C ILE A 333 -4.44 -16.64 -23.89
N LYS A 334 -5.55 -17.36 -23.77
CA LYS A 334 -5.86 -18.21 -22.62
C LYS A 334 -4.72 -19.21 -22.31
N GLU A 335 -4.30 -19.99 -23.28
CA GLU A 335 -3.25 -20.99 -23.11
C GLU A 335 -1.91 -20.38 -22.68
N LEU A 336 -1.55 -19.26 -23.30
CA LEU A 336 -0.33 -18.51 -22.97
C LEU A 336 -0.43 -17.92 -21.56
N TRP A 337 -1.60 -17.38 -21.19
CA TRP A 337 -1.83 -16.83 -19.87
C TRP A 337 -1.75 -17.91 -18.78
N GLU A 338 -2.38 -19.05 -18.99
CA GLU A 338 -2.32 -20.19 -18.07
C GLU A 338 -0.88 -20.67 -17.85
N THR A 339 -0.05 -20.61 -18.89
CA THR A 339 1.36 -20.98 -18.82
C THR A 339 2.17 -20.05 -17.94
N ILE A 340 2.03 -18.73 -18.14
CA ILE A 340 2.83 -17.74 -17.40
C ILE A 340 2.31 -17.48 -15.99
N ASN A 341 1.07 -17.86 -15.70
CA ASN A 341 0.40 -17.63 -14.42
C ASN A 341 0.73 -18.67 -13.34
N HIS A 342 1.90 -19.31 -13.40
CA HIS A 342 2.38 -20.18 -12.35
C HIS A 342 3.21 -19.44 -11.32
N ARG A 343 3.29 -19.99 -10.10
CA ARG A 343 4.28 -19.53 -9.13
C ARG A 343 5.64 -20.08 -9.52
N TYR A 344 6.62 -19.19 -9.54
CA TYR A 344 8.01 -19.54 -9.79
C TYR A 344 8.85 -19.22 -8.57
N LEU A 345 9.84 -20.07 -8.31
CA LEU A 345 10.84 -19.91 -7.28
C LEU A 345 12.16 -19.54 -7.94
N LEU A 346 12.89 -18.61 -7.33
CA LEU A 346 14.22 -18.22 -7.77
C LEU A 346 15.25 -19.03 -6.98
N PHE A 347 16.09 -19.78 -7.67
CA PHE A 347 17.15 -20.56 -7.09
C PHE A 347 18.50 -19.97 -7.47
N TYR A 348 19.38 -19.85 -6.48
CA TYR A 348 20.76 -19.44 -6.68
C TYR A 348 21.67 -20.67 -6.87
N ASP A 349 22.82 -20.47 -7.50
CA ASP A 349 23.82 -21.53 -7.66
C ASP A 349 24.30 -22.06 -6.31
N ASN A 350 24.51 -23.39 -6.20
CA ASN A 350 24.86 -24.06 -4.95
C ASN A 350 26.17 -23.58 -4.33
N ASP A 351 27.12 -23.10 -5.14
CA ASP A 351 28.42 -22.60 -4.66
C ASP A 351 28.30 -21.39 -3.72
N LEU A 352 27.21 -20.62 -3.85
CA LEU A 352 26.93 -19.47 -2.99
C LEU A 352 26.50 -19.92 -1.57
N ASN A 353 25.80 -21.03 -1.45
CA ASN A 353 25.33 -21.52 -0.16
C ASN A 353 26.47 -22.02 0.74
N ASN A 354 27.57 -22.49 0.15
CA ASN A 354 28.70 -23.06 0.90
C ASN A 354 29.59 -22.02 1.59
N ASN A 355 29.53 -20.75 1.16
CA ASN A 355 30.37 -19.64 1.68
C ASN A 355 29.54 -18.43 2.16
N LEU A 356 28.25 -18.61 2.39
CA LEU A 356 27.35 -17.50 2.69
C LEU A 356 27.68 -16.79 4.01
N ASP A 357 28.16 -17.52 5.02
CA ASP A 357 28.59 -16.95 6.29
C ASP A 357 29.87 -16.11 6.17
N ASP A 358 30.80 -16.46 5.28
CA ASP A 358 31.98 -15.65 5.00
C ASP A 358 31.64 -14.38 4.19
N VAL A 359 30.67 -14.47 3.28
CA VAL A 359 30.12 -13.31 2.58
C VAL A 359 29.48 -12.35 3.59
N VAL A 360 28.61 -12.86 4.46
CA VAL A 360 27.93 -12.08 5.49
C VAL A 360 28.94 -11.44 6.45
N LEU A 361 30.00 -12.17 6.83
CA LEU A 361 31.09 -11.63 7.64
C LEU A 361 31.75 -10.42 6.95
N LYS A 362 32.13 -10.55 5.68
CA LYS A 362 32.74 -9.45 4.91
C LYS A 362 31.82 -8.24 4.79
N LEU A 363 30.51 -8.45 4.74
CA LEU A 363 29.57 -7.34 4.72
C LEU A 363 29.49 -6.63 6.07
N PHE A 364 29.55 -7.35 7.18
CA PHE A 364 29.66 -6.74 8.51
C PHE A 364 31.00 -6.00 8.72
N GLU A 365 32.05 -6.40 8.03
CA GLU A 365 33.37 -5.75 8.08
C GLU A 365 33.44 -4.45 7.25
N LYS A 366 32.43 -4.16 6.43
CA LYS A 366 32.43 -2.93 5.64
C LYS A 366 32.34 -1.68 6.54
N PRO A 367 33.14 -0.64 6.23
CA PRO A 367 33.06 0.63 6.94
C PRO A 367 31.64 1.21 6.92
N GLY A 368 31.16 1.66 8.07
CA GLY A 368 29.86 2.31 8.18
C GLY A 368 28.66 1.38 8.39
N VAL A 369 28.84 0.05 8.45
CA VAL A 369 27.77 -0.88 8.82
C VAL A 369 27.47 -0.75 10.31
N PHE A 370 28.47 -0.84 11.18
CA PHE A 370 28.32 -0.59 12.60
C PHE A 370 28.46 0.91 12.88
N THR A 371 27.36 1.61 13.04
CA THR A 371 27.32 3.06 13.27
C THR A 371 26.44 3.42 14.46
N ASP A 372 26.76 4.52 15.11
CA ASP A 372 25.96 5.09 16.17
C ASP A 372 24.66 5.71 15.60
N LEU A 373 23.61 5.72 16.41
CA LEU A 373 22.41 6.50 16.16
C LEU A 373 22.73 7.96 16.50
N VAL A 374 22.72 8.82 15.50
CA VAL A 374 22.95 10.26 15.68
C VAL A 374 21.62 10.99 15.55
N MET A 375 21.21 11.69 16.61
CA MET A 375 20.06 12.60 16.58
C MET A 375 20.58 14.03 16.46
N ARG A 376 20.12 14.73 15.44
CA ARG A 376 20.38 16.16 15.25
C ARG A 376 19.15 16.93 15.71
N SER A 377 19.33 17.84 16.68
CA SER A 377 18.27 18.76 17.10
C SER A 377 18.54 20.12 16.49
N ASP A 378 17.79 20.49 15.46
CA ASP A 378 17.80 21.84 14.89
C ASP A 378 16.71 22.67 15.59
N ARG A 379 17.03 23.90 15.97
CA ARG A 379 16.09 24.83 16.61
C ARG A 379 15.90 26.04 15.73
N ASP A 380 14.67 26.25 15.29
CA ASP A 380 14.29 27.47 14.59
C ASP A 380 13.89 28.54 15.63
N VAL A 381 14.63 29.65 15.66
CA VAL A 381 14.33 30.79 16.54
C VAL A 381 13.74 31.89 15.67
N VAL A 382 12.49 32.27 15.95
CA VAL A 382 11.86 33.42 15.32
C VAL A 382 12.28 34.69 16.08
N LYS A 383 13.05 35.55 15.44
CA LYS A 383 13.38 36.90 15.98
C LYS A 383 12.54 37.95 15.25
N SER A 384 11.74 38.67 16.01
CA SER A 384 11.03 39.85 15.51
C SER A 384 11.90 41.10 15.75
N THR A 385 12.22 41.80 14.67
CA THR A 385 12.86 43.12 14.71
C THR A 385 11.94 44.08 14.00
N GLY A 386 11.06 44.76 14.76
CA GLY A 386 10.06 45.69 14.21
C GLY A 386 8.94 44.98 13.44
N ALA A 387 8.70 45.35 12.19
CA ALA A 387 7.64 44.79 11.34
C ALA A 387 8.05 43.54 10.57
N GLU A 388 9.30 43.08 10.66
CA GLU A 388 9.80 41.93 9.96
C GLU A 388 10.05 40.75 10.92
N MET A 389 9.51 39.56 10.56
CA MET A 389 9.83 38.28 11.22
C MET A 389 10.92 37.58 10.44
N ASN A 390 12.07 37.39 11.06
CA ASN A 390 13.17 36.60 10.50
C ASN A 390 13.30 35.27 11.26
N VAL A 391 13.24 34.16 10.53
CA VAL A 391 13.52 32.83 11.07
C VAL A 391 15.02 32.58 10.97
N ILE A 392 15.69 32.52 12.12
CA ILE A 392 17.11 32.16 12.18
C ILE A 392 17.20 30.69 12.57
N ARG A 393 17.74 29.89 11.67
CA ARG A 393 18.01 28.48 11.93
C ARG A 393 19.33 28.35 12.71
N GLU A 394 19.24 27.98 13.97
CA GLU A 394 20.42 27.66 14.76
C GLU A 394 20.77 26.19 14.52
N THR A 395 21.99 25.94 14.00
CA THR A 395 22.53 24.60 13.82
C THR A 395 22.64 23.90 15.17
N GLY A 396 21.84 22.89 15.38
CA GLY A 396 21.75 22.22 16.67
C GLY A 396 22.89 21.28 16.96
N VAL A 397 23.00 20.89 18.22
CA VAL A 397 24.00 19.94 18.71
C VAL A 397 23.63 18.54 18.23
N GLN A 398 24.60 17.82 17.69
CA GLN A 398 24.46 16.39 17.41
C GLN A 398 24.63 15.59 18.69
N TYR A 399 23.62 14.80 19.03
CA TYR A 399 23.67 13.86 20.14
C TYR A 399 23.84 12.45 19.62
N VAL A 400 24.85 11.73 20.12
CA VAL A 400 24.99 10.29 19.89
C VAL A 400 24.06 9.57 20.86
N ILE A 401 23.05 8.91 20.34
CA ILE A 401 22.12 8.10 21.14
C ILE A 401 22.59 6.65 21.05
N ARG A 402 23.14 6.12 22.13
CA ARG A 402 23.49 4.70 22.26
C ARG A 402 22.25 3.89 22.67
N LYS A 403 21.28 3.77 21.76
CA LYS A 403 20.13 2.90 21.96
C LYS A 403 20.34 1.59 21.20
N THR A 404 20.69 0.55 21.92
CA THR A 404 20.81 -0.81 21.37
C THR A 404 19.47 -1.51 21.37
N ILE A 405 19.28 -2.42 20.41
CA ILE A 405 18.16 -3.36 20.36
C ILE A 405 18.64 -4.74 20.84
N PRO A 406 17.74 -5.58 21.41
CA PRO A 406 18.10 -6.93 21.80
C PRO A 406 18.69 -7.74 20.64
N TYR A 407 19.73 -8.53 20.90
CA TYR A 407 20.45 -9.28 19.87
C TYR A 407 19.56 -10.21 19.03
N ASN A 408 18.63 -10.90 19.67
CA ASN A 408 17.66 -11.76 18.97
C ASN A 408 16.72 -10.95 18.06
N VAL A 409 16.34 -9.74 18.45
CA VAL A 409 15.53 -8.82 17.63
C VAL A 409 16.33 -8.32 16.44
N PHE A 410 17.61 -7.97 16.66
CA PHE A 410 18.53 -7.57 15.61
C PHE A 410 18.66 -8.64 14.51
N LEU A 411 18.93 -9.89 14.90
CA LEU A 411 19.02 -11.01 13.97
C LEU A 411 17.71 -11.24 13.21
N LYS A 412 16.57 -11.21 13.91
CA LYS A 412 15.25 -11.36 13.28
C LYS A 412 14.97 -10.26 12.26
N ARG A 413 15.31 -9.00 12.55
CA ARG A 413 15.09 -7.89 11.62
C ARG A 413 15.92 -8.01 10.36
N ILE A 414 17.21 -8.33 10.49
CA ILE A 414 18.05 -8.58 9.31
C ILE A 414 17.53 -9.79 8.54
N SER A 415 17.25 -10.90 9.22
CA SER A 415 16.71 -12.11 8.58
C SER A 415 15.43 -11.83 7.80
N SER A 416 14.49 -11.10 8.39
CA SER A 416 13.22 -10.74 7.71
C SER A 416 13.41 -9.81 6.52
N ALA A 417 14.39 -8.90 6.57
CA ALA A 417 14.66 -7.94 5.50
C ALA A 417 15.47 -8.55 4.35
N THR A 418 16.32 -9.55 4.65
CA THR A 418 17.29 -10.11 3.69
C THR A 418 16.97 -11.53 3.26
N ASN A 419 16.06 -12.23 3.95
CA ASN A 419 15.81 -13.66 3.86
C ASN A 419 17.03 -14.53 4.20
N LEU A 420 18.05 -13.97 4.88
CA LEU A 420 19.19 -14.75 5.35
C LEU A 420 18.78 -15.60 6.56
N PRO A 421 19.20 -16.89 6.63
CA PRO A 421 18.96 -17.70 7.82
C PRO A 421 19.60 -17.10 9.06
N ILE A 422 18.88 -17.07 10.18
CA ILE A 422 19.41 -16.55 11.47
C ILE A 422 20.72 -17.25 11.86
N LYS A 423 20.86 -18.55 11.58
CA LYS A 423 22.07 -19.31 11.84
C LYS A 423 23.29 -18.73 11.11
N VAL A 424 23.14 -18.35 9.84
CA VAL A 424 24.21 -17.75 9.03
C VAL A 424 24.64 -16.40 9.62
N LEU A 425 23.67 -15.54 9.97
CA LEU A 425 23.92 -14.26 10.60
C LEU A 425 24.64 -14.40 11.94
N HIS A 426 24.19 -15.33 12.77
CA HIS A 426 24.81 -15.59 14.07
C HIS A 426 26.23 -16.14 13.91
N THR A 427 26.46 -17.07 12.99
CA THR A 427 27.80 -17.62 12.71
C THR A 427 28.76 -16.52 12.25
N ALA A 428 28.31 -15.66 11.31
CA ALA A 428 29.12 -14.54 10.82
C ALA A 428 29.48 -13.54 11.92
N LEU A 429 28.52 -13.18 12.79
CA LEU A 429 28.78 -12.27 13.92
C LEU A 429 29.66 -12.89 14.99
N THR A 430 29.57 -14.20 15.18
CA THR A 430 30.51 -14.92 16.09
C THR A 430 31.94 -14.88 15.55
N LYS A 431 32.11 -15.13 14.24
CA LYS A 431 33.41 -14.97 13.55
C LYS A 431 33.90 -13.51 13.64
N TYR A 432 33.01 -12.53 13.47
CA TYR A 432 33.33 -11.12 13.61
C TYR A 432 33.84 -10.79 15.00
N ALA A 433 33.13 -11.26 16.04
CA ALA A 433 33.55 -11.08 17.44
C ALA A 433 34.92 -11.69 17.76
N GLN A 434 35.22 -12.87 17.21
CA GLN A 434 36.53 -13.53 17.35
C GLN A 434 37.66 -12.73 16.70
N LYS A 435 37.37 -12.06 15.57
CA LYS A 435 38.36 -11.31 14.79
C LYS A 435 38.58 -9.87 15.30
N HIS A 436 37.49 -9.19 15.67
CA HIS A 436 37.45 -7.75 15.94
C HIS A 436 37.06 -7.40 17.38
N GLY A 437 36.83 -8.40 18.24
CA GLY A 437 36.33 -8.17 19.59
C GLY A 437 34.82 -7.91 19.65
N THR A 438 34.32 -7.63 20.86
CA THR A 438 32.89 -7.50 21.15
C THR A 438 32.38 -6.06 21.19
N GLU A 439 33.21 -5.08 20.86
CA GLU A 439 32.86 -3.65 20.92
C GLU A 439 31.70 -3.29 19.97
N PHE A 440 31.52 -4.02 18.88
CA PHE A 440 30.40 -3.83 17.95
C PHE A 440 29.01 -3.98 18.59
N THR A 441 28.93 -4.67 19.75
CA THR A 441 27.66 -4.86 20.46
C THR A 441 27.03 -3.55 20.90
N ALA A 442 27.86 -2.51 21.13
CA ALA A 442 27.39 -1.16 21.43
C ALA A 442 26.67 -0.48 20.23
N HIS A 443 26.91 -0.98 19.02
CA HIS A 443 26.33 -0.48 17.77
C HIS A 443 25.22 -1.38 17.18
N ILE A 444 24.70 -2.34 17.97
CA ILE A 444 23.52 -3.13 17.58
C ILE A 444 22.27 -2.27 17.69
N ASN A 445 21.95 -1.54 16.62
CA ASN A 445 20.86 -0.58 16.53
C ASN A 445 20.19 -0.59 15.15
N GLU A 446 19.18 0.25 14.94
CA GLU A 446 18.42 0.32 13.68
C GLU A 446 19.28 0.77 12.49
N ASN A 447 20.26 1.66 12.71
CA ASN A 447 21.15 2.11 11.62
C ASN A 447 22.03 0.95 11.15
N THR A 448 22.50 0.11 12.05
CA THR A 448 23.28 -1.09 11.69
C THR A 448 22.43 -2.10 10.91
N VAL A 449 21.16 -2.28 11.30
CA VAL A 449 20.23 -3.10 10.51
C VAL A 449 20.09 -2.54 9.10
N ALA A 450 19.81 -1.24 8.97
CA ALA A 450 19.63 -0.58 7.68
C ALA A 450 20.91 -0.61 6.82
N GLY A 451 22.07 -0.33 7.44
CA GLY A 451 23.38 -0.35 6.78
C GLY A 451 23.72 -1.74 6.24
N PHE A 452 23.55 -2.78 7.05
CA PHE A 452 23.79 -4.15 6.60
C PHE A 452 22.84 -4.55 5.47
N CYS A 453 21.55 -4.24 5.58
CA CYS A 453 20.56 -4.55 4.54
C CYS A 453 20.88 -3.85 3.20
N ALA A 454 21.36 -2.60 3.26
CA ALA A 454 21.80 -1.86 2.07
C ALA A 454 23.02 -2.52 1.42
N GLU A 455 24.04 -2.86 2.22
CA GLU A 455 25.25 -3.53 1.71
C GLU A 455 24.98 -4.93 1.16
N PHE A 456 24.09 -5.68 1.80
CA PHE A 456 23.67 -6.99 1.28
C PHE A 456 22.90 -6.87 -0.02
N SER A 457 22.05 -5.85 -0.16
CA SER A 457 21.33 -5.57 -1.41
C SER A 457 22.28 -5.19 -2.54
N ALA A 458 23.27 -4.35 -2.26
CA ALA A 458 24.32 -4.00 -3.23
C ALA A 458 25.12 -5.24 -3.65
N TRP A 459 25.53 -6.06 -2.67
CA TRP A 459 26.28 -7.30 -2.94
C TRP A 459 25.44 -8.26 -3.82
N LYS A 460 24.15 -8.41 -3.56
CA LYS A 460 23.25 -9.22 -4.40
C LYS A 460 23.25 -8.73 -5.86
N ASN A 461 23.11 -7.43 -6.05
CA ASN A 461 23.13 -6.84 -7.39
C ASN A 461 24.43 -7.13 -8.14
N ASP A 462 25.56 -7.06 -7.45
CA ASP A 462 26.88 -7.21 -8.08
C ASP A 462 27.27 -8.68 -8.32
N ASN A 463 26.82 -9.60 -7.48
CA ASN A 463 27.33 -10.97 -7.46
C ASN A 463 26.31 -12.04 -7.93
N LEU A 464 25.01 -11.73 -7.94
CA LEU A 464 23.98 -12.70 -8.28
C LEU A 464 23.45 -12.56 -9.72
N GLN A 465 23.86 -11.54 -10.47
CA GLN A 465 23.48 -11.40 -11.87
C GLN A 465 24.00 -12.59 -12.67
N GLY A 466 23.10 -13.26 -13.42
CA GLY A 466 23.43 -14.44 -14.21
C GLY A 466 23.73 -15.72 -13.43
N ARG A 467 23.59 -15.73 -12.09
CA ARG A 467 23.85 -16.86 -11.22
C ARG A 467 22.60 -17.39 -10.53
N PHE A 468 21.48 -17.28 -11.20
CA PHE A 468 20.19 -17.76 -10.70
C PHE A 468 19.39 -18.40 -11.83
N ARG A 469 18.44 -19.23 -11.46
CA ARG A 469 17.46 -19.83 -12.36
C ARG A 469 16.09 -19.81 -11.71
N TYR A 470 15.08 -19.93 -12.54
CA TYR A 470 13.71 -20.10 -12.07
C TYR A 470 13.30 -21.56 -12.16
N GLU A 471 12.52 -22.00 -11.20
CA GLU A 471 11.86 -23.31 -11.23
C GLU A 471 10.37 -23.12 -10.95
N ARG A 472 9.55 -23.82 -11.72
CA ARG A 472 8.10 -23.79 -11.54
C ARG A 472 7.72 -24.45 -10.22
N SER A 473 6.96 -23.76 -9.38
CA SER A 473 6.43 -24.31 -8.15
C SER A 473 5.36 -25.38 -8.43
N LYS A 474 5.32 -26.41 -7.61
CA LYS A 474 4.24 -27.42 -7.63
C LYS A 474 2.96 -26.93 -6.93
N ALA A 475 2.96 -25.72 -6.36
CA ALA A 475 1.77 -25.16 -5.72
C ALA A 475 0.66 -24.95 -6.76
N PRO A 476 -0.61 -25.15 -6.39
CA PRO A 476 -1.73 -24.89 -7.29
C PRO A 476 -1.76 -23.41 -7.67
N LEU A 477 -2.30 -23.13 -8.86
CA LEU A 477 -2.55 -21.78 -9.33
C LEU A 477 -3.52 -21.08 -8.38
N GLY A 478 -3.19 -19.86 -7.99
CA GLY A 478 -4.09 -18.99 -7.26
C GLY A 478 -5.01 -18.18 -8.20
N ALA A 479 -5.98 -17.50 -7.64
CA ALA A 479 -6.74 -16.50 -8.36
C ALA A 479 -5.83 -15.34 -8.80
N THR A 480 -6.13 -14.75 -9.98
CA THR A 480 -5.46 -13.54 -10.47
C THR A 480 -6.48 -12.43 -10.69
N ALA A 481 -6.03 -11.25 -11.11
CA ALA A 481 -6.94 -10.19 -11.51
C ALA A 481 -7.76 -10.55 -12.77
N LEU A 482 -7.28 -11.46 -13.64
CA LEU A 482 -7.98 -11.90 -14.85
C LEU A 482 -8.79 -13.19 -14.66
N THR A 483 -8.35 -14.08 -13.77
CA THR A 483 -8.94 -15.42 -13.61
C THR A 483 -9.24 -15.75 -12.15
N TYR A 484 -10.25 -16.58 -11.95
CA TYR A 484 -10.48 -17.26 -10.69
C TYR A 484 -9.48 -18.42 -10.50
N ALA A 485 -9.45 -19.00 -9.30
CA ALA A 485 -8.54 -20.11 -8.98
C ALA A 485 -8.76 -21.38 -9.85
N ASP A 486 -9.96 -21.56 -10.40
CA ASP A 486 -10.31 -22.62 -11.33
C ASP A 486 -9.94 -22.32 -12.80
N GLY A 487 -9.28 -21.20 -13.07
CA GLY A 487 -8.92 -20.74 -14.41
C GLY A 487 -10.04 -20.04 -15.18
N THR A 488 -11.26 -19.92 -14.62
CA THR A 488 -12.35 -19.20 -15.24
C THR A 488 -12.03 -17.72 -15.33
N VAL A 489 -12.22 -17.10 -16.52
CA VAL A 489 -11.99 -15.68 -16.72
C VAL A 489 -13.03 -14.83 -16.00
N ARG A 490 -12.59 -13.79 -15.32
CA ARG A 490 -13.47 -12.82 -14.66
C ARG A 490 -14.23 -12.00 -15.71
N SER A 491 -15.42 -11.51 -15.36
CA SER A 491 -16.19 -10.63 -16.26
C SER A 491 -15.64 -9.21 -16.28
N GLU A 492 -15.04 -8.78 -15.17
CA GLU A 492 -14.55 -7.41 -14.97
C GLU A 492 -13.43 -7.36 -13.92
N ILE A 493 -12.67 -6.30 -13.95
CA ILE A 493 -11.63 -5.99 -12.96
C ILE A 493 -11.77 -4.55 -12.48
N SER A 494 -11.24 -4.26 -11.29
CA SER A 494 -11.16 -2.89 -10.78
C SER A 494 -10.22 -2.06 -11.66
N GLN A 495 -10.64 -0.83 -12.03
CA GLN A 495 -9.84 0.10 -12.82
C GLN A 495 -8.42 0.29 -12.25
N GLY A 496 -8.29 0.41 -10.93
CA GLY A 496 -7.00 0.62 -10.27
C GLY A 496 -5.98 -0.51 -10.48
N ARG A 497 -6.42 -1.69 -10.97
CA ARG A 497 -5.55 -2.81 -11.32
C ARG A 497 -4.82 -2.61 -12.65
N ILE A 498 -5.38 -1.82 -13.55
CA ILE A 498 -4.82 -1.59 -14.88
C ILE A 498 -4.44 -0.13 -15.13
N GLY A 499 -4.95 0.81 -14.36
CA GLY A 499 -4.55 2.21 -14.49
C GLY A 499 -5.41 3.15 -13.65
N THR A 500 -4.87 4.32 -13.36
CA THR A 500 -5.54 5.35 -12.54
C THR A 500 -6.42 6.29 -13.37
N LYS A 501 -6.15 6.40 -14.67
CA LYS A 501 -6.85 7.28 -15.61
C LYS A 501 -7.47 6.45 -16.74
N ILE A 502 -8.59 6.91 -17.30
CA ILE A 502 -9.25 6.30 -18.46
C ILE A 502 -9.20 7.27 -19.64
N VAL A 503 -8.89 6.77 -20.83
CA VAL A 503 -9.04 7.53 -22.08
C VAL A 503 -10.49 7.43 -22.53
N PRO A 504 -11.17 8.57 -22.83
CA PRO A 504 -12.47 8.53 -23.48
C PRO A 504 -12.37 7.91 -24.88
N GLY A 505 -13.34 7.07 -25.21
CA GLY A 505 -13.43 6.44 -26.54
C GLY A 505 -13.64 4.93 -26.47
N THR A 506 -13.82 4.32 -27.63
CA THR A 506 -13.99 2.87 -27.76
C THR A 506 -12.64 2.24 -28.11
N PRO A 507 -12.12 1.33 -27.30
CA PRO A 507 -10.88 0.64 -27.60
C PRO A 507 -10.97 -0.23 -28.87
N SER A 508 -9.81 -0.43 -29.53
CA SER A 508 -9.67 -1.38 -30.63
C SER A 508 -10.27 -2.75 -30.29
N GLY A 509 -10.78 -3.44 -31.30
CA GLY A 509 -11.31 -4.81 -31.15
C GLY A 509 -10.28 -5.81 -30.65
N LYS A 510 -8.98 -5.54 -30.82
CA LYS A 510 -7.86 -6.34 -30.36
C LYS A 510 -7.47 -6.09 -28.90
N TYR A 511 -8.00 -5.03 -28.27
CA TYR A 511 -7.66 -4.69 -26.88
C TYR A 511 -8.45 -5.57 -25.90
N LEU A 512 -7.75 -6.08 -24.87
CA LEU A 512 -8.31 -7.05 -23.93
C LEU A 512 -9.51 -6.51 -23.11
N TYR A 513 -9.55 -5.21 -22.90
CA TYR A 513 -10.55 -4.56 -22.06
C TYR A 513 -11.51 -3.66 -22.86
N ASP A 514 -12.65 -3.30 -22.24
CA ASP A 514 -13.63 -2.38 -22.81
C ASP A 514 -13.26 -0.90 -22.67
N SER A 515 -12.19 -0.59 -21.92
CA SER A 515 -11.74 0.77 -21.67
C SER A 515 -10.22 0.84 -21.60
N TYR A 516 -9.62 1.88 -22.18
CA TYR A 516 -8.17 2.13 -22.04
C TYR A 516 -7.88 2.75 -20.68
N ALA A 517 -7.21 2.02 -19.79
CA ALA A 517 -6.74 2.52 -18.52
C ALA A 517 -5.20 2.65 -18.52
N TYR A 518 -4.68 3.76 -17.99
CA TYR A 518 -3.25 4.09 -18.01
C TYR A 518 -2.83 4.86 -16.77
N ASP A 519 -1.54 4.89 -16.49
CA ASP A 519 -0.94 5.64 -15.38
C ASP A 519 -0.13 6.84 -15.87
N SER A 520 0.58 6.70 -16.99
CA SER A 520 1.43 7.74 -17.56
C SER A 520 1.06 8.09 -19.01
N PRO A 521 1.42 9.29 -19.51
CA PRO A 521 1.20 9.66 -20.91
C PRO A 521 1.85 8.69 -21.90
N LEU A 522 3.06 8.20 -21.62
CA LEU A 522 3.77 7.24 -22.46
C LEU A 522 3.03 5.90 -22.56
N GLU A 523 2.47 5.41 -21.43
CA GLU A 523 1.62 4.24 -21.46
C GLU A 523 0.37 4.45 -22.31
N LYS A 524 -0.24 5.64 -22.23
CA LYS A 524 -1.41 6.00 -23.04
C LYS A 524 -1.11 5.87 -24.53
N ASP A 525 0.02 6.42 -24.99
CA ASP A 525 0.39 6.42 -26.40
C ASP A 525 0.67 4.99 -26.88
N ASN A 526 1.30 4.15 -26.05
CA ASN A 526 1.53 2.74 -26.36
C ASN A 526 0.24 1.91 -26.41
N ILE A 527 -0.73 2.19 -25.53
CA ILE A 527 -2.00 1.46 -25.50
C ILE A 527 -2.88 1.78 -26.71
N ILE A 528 -2.83 2.99 -27.23
CA ILE A 528 -3.67 3.46 -28.35
C ILE A 528 -3.10 3.01 -29.70
N ALA A 529 -1.78 2.72 -29.79
CA ALA A 529 -1.16 2.28 -31.02
C ALA A 529 -1.75 0.93 -31.50
N ASP A 530 -2.31 0.91 -32.71
CA ASP A 530 -2.81 -0.33 -33.33
C ASP A 530 -1.78 -0.82 -34.35
N ILE A 531 -1.29 -2.05 -34.17
CA ILE A 531 -0.27 -2.68 -35.00
C ILE A 531 -0.93 -3.86 -35.75
N ASP A 532 -0.76 -3.93 -37.06
CA ASP A 532 -1.48 -4.89 -37.90
C ASP A 532 -1.22 -6.35 -37.55
N GLU A 533 0.04 -6.72 -37.25
CA GLU A 533 0.45 -8.08 -36.89
C GLU A 533 -0.02 -8.52 -35.51
N VAL A 534 -0.41 -7.59 -34.65
CA VAL A 534 -0.91 -7.88 -33.29
C VAL A 534 -2.35 -8.30 -33.35
N ILE A 535 -2.67 -9.45 -32.78
CA ILE A 535 -4.04 -9.98 -32.72
C ILE A 535 -4.73 -9.65 -31.39
N VAL A 536 -3.98 -9.59 -30.30
CA VAL A 536 -4.42 -9.21 -28.96
C VAL A 536 -3.36 -8.37 -28.28
N TYR A 537 -3.78 -7.35 -27.59
CA TYR A 537 -2.90 -6.59 -26.70
C TYR A 537 -3.66 -6.08 -25.47
N GLY A 538 -2.94 -5.81 -24.42
CA GLY A 538 -3.53 -5.25 -23.21
C GLY A 538 -2.51 -4.98 -22.12
N LYS A 539 -2.90 -4.16 -21.17
CA LYS A 539 -2.14 -3.95 -19.96
C LYS A 539 -2.28 -5.18 -19.05
N ILE A 540 -1.16 -5.65 -18.51
CA ILE A 540 -1.16 -6.73 -17.52
C ILE A 540 -1.64 -6.14 -16.20
N PRO A 541 -2.69 -6.69 -15.57
CA PRO A 541 -3.13 -6.19 -14.28
C PRO A 541 -2.02 -6.35 -13.25
N ARG A 542 -1.86 -5.34 -12.41
CA ARG A 542 -0.85 -5.32 -11.36
C ARG A 542 -0.90 -6.61 -10.53
N ALA A 543 0.27 -7.14 -10.22
CA ALA A 543 0.47 -8.39 -9.47
C ALA A 543 -0.17 -9.66 -10.07
N SER A 544 -0.60 -9.63 -11.33
CA SER A 544 -1.10 -10.84 -12.00
C SER A 544 0.01 -11.80 -12.40
N ILE A 545 1.17 -11.28 -12.79
CA ILE A 545 2.40 -12.03 -13.01
C ILE A 545 3.40 -11.56 -11.97
N ALA A 546 3.90 -12.47 -11.16
CA ALA A 546 4.82 -12.16 -10.08
C ALA A 546 6.15 -12.90 -10.30
N ILE A 547 7.13 -12.19 -10.88
CA ILE A 547 8.48 -12.71 -11.13
C ILE A 547 9.35 -12.36 -9.92
N PRO A 548 9.86 -13.34 -9.15
CA PRO A 548 10.78 -13.05 -8.05
C PRO A 548 12.06 -12.39 -8.57
N THR A 549 12.54 -11.38 -7.86
CA THR A 549 13.77 -10.66 -8.24
C THR A 549 14.93 -10.97 -7.29
N ILE A 550 16.17 -10.89 -7.80
CA ILE A 550 17.39 -11.10 -7.00
C ILE A 550 17.54 -10.08 -5.87
N THR A 551 16.95 -8.90 -6.01
CA THR A 551 16.96 -7.85 -4.98
C THR A 551 16.01 -8.12 -3.83
N GLY A 552 15.15 -9.13 -3.96
CA GLY A 552 14.02 -9.38 -3.07
C GLY A 552 12.78 -8.59 -3.52
N GLY A 553 11.63 -9.23 -3.47
CA GLY A 553 10.38 -8.69 -3.98
C GLY A 553 9.96 -9.33 -5.30
N MET A 554 8.86 -8.86 -5.85
CA MET A 554 8.27 -9.37 -7.08
C MET A 554 8.24 -8.28 -8.12
N TYR A 555 8.40 -8.67 -9.36
CA TYR A 555 8.26 -7.81 -10.52
C TYR A 555 7.08 -8.27 -11.36
N SER A 556 6.26 -7.35 -11.84
CA SER A 556 5.16 -7.60 -12.78
C SER A 556 5.37 -6.75 -14.03
N PRO A 557 5.36 -7.36 -15.22
CA PRO A 557 5.43 -6.60 -16.48
C PRO A 557 4.16 -5.73 -16.68
N ASP A 558 4.28 -4.67 -17.49
CA ASP A 558 3.19 -3.69 -17.69
C ASP A 558 2.24 -4.07 -18.81
N PHE A 559 2.76 -4.55 -19.93
CA PHE A 559 1.97 -4.82 -21.15
C PHE A 559 2.25 -6.19 -21.72
N MET A 560 1.24 -6.73 -22.40
CA MET A 560 1.35 -7.92 -23.22
C MET A 560 0.72 -7.68 -24.60
N TYR A 561 1.27 -8.32 -25.62
CA TYR A 561 0.67 -8.41 -26.94
C TYR A 561 0.99 -9.75 -27.59
N VAL A 562 0.09 -10.23 -28.38
CA VAL A 562 0.23 -11.49 -29.11
C VAL A 562 0.29 -11.21 -30.60
N VAL A 563 1.36 -11.69 -31.22
CA VAL A 563 1.56 -11.65 -32.68
C VAL A 563 1.19 -13.01 -33.26
N LYS A 564 0.47 -13.00 -34.39
CA LYS A 564 0.22 -14.21 -35.16
C LYS A 564 1.07 -14.18 -36.41
N HIS A 565 2.01 -15.11 -36.50
CA HIS A 565 2.85 -15.26 -37.69
C HIS A 565 2.09 -15.89 -38.87
N LYS A 566 2.60 -15.71 -40.10
CA LYS A 566 2.01 -16.23 -41.33
C LYS A 566 1.85 -17.76 -41.35
N ASN A 567 2.66 -18.48 -40.59
CA ASN A 567 2.58 -19.94 -40.40
C ASN A 567 1.48 -20.36 -39.40
N GLY A 568 0.73 -19.40 -38.83
CA GLY A 568 -0.32 -19.64 -37.83
C GLY A 568 0.17 -19.72 -36.38
N HIS A 569 1.49 -19.70 -36.18
CA HIS A 569 2.07 -19.69 -34.83
C HIS A 569 1.77 -18.38 -34.12
N LYS A 570 1.41 -18.46 -32.82
CA LYS A 570 1.17 -17.29 -31.94
C LYS A 570 2.39 -17.10 -31.04
N GLU A 571 2.87 -15.89 -30.99
CA GLU A 571 3.97 -15.48 -30.12
C GLU A 571 3.46 -14.46 -29.11
N LEU A 572 3.69 -14.71 -27.82
CA LEU A 572 3.40 -13.76 -26.74
C LEU A 572 4.64 -12.91 -26.49
N ASN A 573 4.45 -11.62 -26.67
CA ASN A 573 5.47 -10.63 -26.34
C ASN A 573 5.03 -9.85 -25.09
N ILE A 574 5.97 -9.63 -24.18
CA ILE A 574 5.74 -8.91 -22.95
C ILE A 574 6.69 -7.73 -22.86
N ILE A 575 6.12 -6.54 -22.70
CA ILE A 575 6.87 -5.32 -22.46
C ILE A 575 7.05 -5.18 -20.96
N VAL A 576 8.29 -5.28 -20.52
CA VAL A 576 8.68 -5.34 -19.12
C VAL A 576 8.51 -4.01 -18.41
N GLU A 577 8.81 -2.91 -19.08
CA GLU A 577 8.65 -1.56 -18.53
C GLU A 577 8.67 -0.53 -19.65
N THR A 578 7.76 0.41 -19.60
CA THR A 578 7.71 1.54 -20.53
C THR A 578 8.41 2.74 -19.89
N LYS A 579 9.68 2.96 -20.28
CA LYS A 579 10.43 4.16 -19.86
C LYS A 579 11.06 4.85 -21.06
N ASP A 580 10.98 6.16 -21.04
CA ASP A 580 11.62 7.01 -22.03
C ASP A 580 13.11 7.19 -21.69
N VAL A 581 13.91 6.16 -21.99
CA VAL A 581 15.37 6.20 -21.84
C VAL A 581 16.04 5.92 -23.19
N GLU A 582 16.89 6.83 -23.62
CA GLU A 582 17.63 6.67 -24.87
C GLU A 582 18.71 5.59 -24.79
N ASN A 583 19.29 5.36 -23.61
CA ASN A 583 20.38 4.41 -23.40
C ASN A 583 20.15 3.47 -22.21
N LYS A 584 20.61 2.21 -22.32
CA LYS A 584 20.58 1.22 -21.22
C LYS A 584 21.37 1.65 -19.97
N THR A 585 22.32 2.57 -20.12
CA THR A 585 23.12 3.14 -19.03
C THR A 585 22.30 4.03 -18.09
N ASP A 586 21.18 4.55 -18.57
CA ASP A 586 20.33 5.49 -17.85
C ASP A 586 19.35 4.80 -16.88
N LEU A 587 19.27 3.47 -16.95
CA LEU A 587 18.44 2.66 -16.06
C LEU A 587 19.05 2.57 -14.65
N ARG A 588 18.21 2.73 -13.63
CA ARG A 588 18.60 2.52 -12.23
C ARG A 588 19.04 1.08 -12.00
N GLY A 589 19.94 0.83 -11.05
CA GLY A 589 20.45 -0.52 -10.75
C GLY A 589 19.35 -1.53 -10.42
N THR A 590 18.32 -1.11 -9.68
CA THR A 590 17.14 -1.94 -9.37
C THR A 590 16.30 -2.27 -10.59
N GLU A 591 16.23 -1.38 -11.57
CA GLU A 591 15.49 -1.56 -12.83
C GLU A 591 16.25 -2.50 -13.76
N LYS A 592 17.58 -2.37 -13.84
CA LYS A 592 18.43 -3.33 -14.56
C LYS A 592 18.26 -4.73 -14.01
N ALA A 593 18.23 -4.88 -12.68
CA ALA A 593 18.01 -6.18 -12.04
C ALA A 593 16.63 -6.78 -12.37
N LYS A 594 15.57 -5.97 -12.38
CA LYS A 594 14.22 -6.41 -12.77
C LYS A 594 14.18 -6.89 -14.23
N ILE A 595 14.77 -6.10 -15.14
CA ILE A 595 14.83 -6.43 -16.57
C ILE A 595 15.62 -7.72 -16.79
N GLU A 596 16.73 -7.90 -16.09
CA GLU A 596 17.54 -9.12 -16.19
C GLU A 596 16.79 -10.34 -15.65
N CYS A 597 16.13 -10.21 -14.51
CA CYS A 597 15.27 -11.25 -13.96
C CYS A 597 14.16 -11.63 -14.94
N ALA A 598 13.50 -10.65 -15.55
CA ALA A 598 12.47 -10.88 -16.56
C ALA A 598 13.02 -11.62 -17.79
N LYS A 599 14.20 -11.23 -18.31
CA LYS A 599 14.83 -11.92 -19.44
C LYS A 599 15.15 -13.38 -19.13
N VAL A 600 15.77 -13.66 -17.98
CA VAL A 600 16.08 -15.03 -17.57
C VAL A 600 14.80 -15.84 -17.43
N PHE A 601 13.76 -15.25 -16.85
CA PHE A 601 12.44 -15.87 -16.69
C PHE A 601 11.80 -16.25 -18.03
N PHE A 602 11.71 -15.30 -18.96
CA PHE A 602 11.07 -15.55 -20.25
C PHE A 602 11.92 -16.46 -21.15
N ASN A 603 13.25 -16.39 -21.09
CA ASN A 603 14.14 -17.33 -21.79
C ASN A 603 13.92 -18.77 -21.27
N MET A 604 13.70 -18.96 -19.98
CA MET A 604 13.36 -20.28 -19.42
C MET A 604 12.03 -20.80 -20.00
N LEU A 605 10.99 -19.96 -20.05
CA LEU A 605 9.70 -20.35 -20.63
C LEU A 605 9.83 -20.72 -22.11
N THR A 606 10.67 -20.00 -22.88
CA THR A 606 10.96 -20.33 -24.28
C THR A 606 11.66 -21.68 -24.41
N ALA A 607 12.63 -21.97 -23.53
CA ALA A 607 13.33 -23.26 -23.52
C ALA A 607 12.40 -24.44 -23.18
N ASP A 608 11.34 -24.20 -22.37
CA ASP A 608 10.32 -25.18 -22.04
C ASP A 608 9.27 -25.38 -23.16
N GLY A 609 9.47 -24.78 -24.34
CA GLY A 609 8.61 -24.92 -25.52
C GLY A 609 7.50 -23.88 -25.65
N TYR A 610 7.55 -22.82 -24.87
CA TYR A 610 6.63 -21.70 -24.94
C TYR A 610 7.33 -20.49 -25.59
N THR A 611 7.06 -20.26 -26.84
CA THR A 611 7.56 -19.08 -27.58
C THR A 611 6.48 -18.05 -27.76
#